data_6e506bdf5a7744315ca40aa1ee9090a4
#
_entry.id   6e506bdf5a7744315ca40aa1ee9090a4
#
_cell.length_a   1.000
_cell.length_b   1.000
_cell.length_c   1.000
_cell.angle_alpha   90.00
_cell.angle_beta   90.00
_cell.angle_gamma   90.00
#
_symmetry.space_group_name_H-M   'P 1'
#
loop_
_entity.id
_entity.type
_entity.pdbx_description
1 polymer ?
#
loop_
_entity_poly.entity_id
_entity_poly.type
_entity_poly.pdbx_seq_one_letter_code
_entity_poly.pdbx_strand_id
1 'polypeptide(L)'
;MKPIISAAVLGAACTLSATAFAKADCKAYPKAEWMSEADAKAKILAEGYTINKFHVSGNCYEIYGKNKEGKKVEIYYDAKTLEPVKSEVEK
;
A
#
# COMPACT_ATOMS: atom_id res chain seq x y z
N MET A 1 37.04 24.73 18.44
CA MET A 1 36.67 24.59 18.15
C MET A 1 35.90 23.99 17.60
N LYS A 2 35.60 23.70 17.53
CA LYS A 2 35.00 23.33 17.12
C LYS A 2 34.16 22.86 16.67
N PRO A 3 34.03 22.84 16.55
CA PRO A 3 33.16 22.45 16.20
C PRO A 3 32.40 21.88 15.60
N ILE A 4 32.21 21.77 15.53
CA ILE A 4 31.50 21.33 15.14
C ILE A 4 30.73 20.81 14.66
N ILE A 5 30.63 20.70 14.56
CA ILE A 5 29.96 20.24 14.19
C ILE A 5 29.10 19.78 13.79
N SER A 6 28.93 19.77 13.69
CA SER A 6 28.14 19.35 13.50
C SER A 6 27.48 18.95 12.82
N ALA A 7 27.39 18.98 12.49
CA ALA A 7 26.77 18.66 12.05
C ALA A 7 26.16 17.94 11.59
N ALA A 8 26.16 17.86 11.48
CA ALA A 8 25.62 17.30 11.15
C ALA A 8 24.66 16.79 11.07
N VAL A 9 24.53 16.84 11.20
CA VAL A 9 23.71 16.37 11.35
C VAL A 9 22.81 16.19 10.71
N LEU A 10 22.76 16.47 10.60
CA LEU A 10 21.87 16.37 10.22
C LEU A 10 21.53 15.70 9.39
N GLY A 11 21.80 15.54 9.24
CA GLY A 11 21.42 15.01 8.44
C GLY A 11 20.66 14.18 8.34
N ALA A 12 20.93 14.19 8.76
CA ALA A 12 20.33 13.44 8.84
C ALA A 12 19.19 13.32 8.66
N ALA A 13 19.15 13.73 9.08
CA ALA A 13 18.05 13.57 9.27
C ALA A 13 17.27 13.33 8.25
N CYS A 14 17.35 13.84 7.62
CA CYS A 14 16.52 13.73 6.81
C CYS A 14 16.12 12.62 6.30
N THR A 15 16.68 12.02 6.38
CA THR A 15 16.43 10.92 5.90
C THR A 15 15.24 10.32 6.18
N LEU A 16 14.93 10.46 7.21
CA LEU A 16 13.89 9.84 7.57
C LEU A 16 12.78 9.93 6.81
N SER A 17 12.58 10.88 6.28
CA SER A 17 11.36 11.05 5.63
C SER A 17 11.02 10.04 4.62
N ALA A 18 11.96 9.44 4.08
CA ALA A 18 11.69 8.52 3.05
C ALA A 18 10.82 7.41 3.50
N THR A 19 10.83 7.11 4.73
CA THR A 19 10.08 6.00 5.18
C THR A 19 8.61 6.22 5.09
N ALA A 20 8.17 7.43 4.93
CA ALA A 20 6.75 7.68 4.88
C ALA A 20 6.06 7.02 3.72
N PHE A 21 6.81 6.59 2.72
CA PHE A 21 6.20 5.98 1.55
C PHE A 21 6.49 4.51 1.42
N ALA A 22 6.77 3.87 2.51
CA ALA A 22 7.01 2.44 2.45
C ALA A 22 5.79 1.73 1.91
N LYS A 23 6.01 0.82 1.00
CA LYS A 23 4.94 0.02 0.44
C LYS A 23 4.57 -1.08 1.41
N ALA A 24 3.45 -1.72 1.14
CA ALA A 24 3.05 -2.87 1.92
C ALA A 24 3.96 -4.05 1.59
N ASP A 25 4.15 -4.90 2.57
CA ASP A 25 5.02 -6.04 2.43
C ASP A 25 4.17 -7.29 2.35
N CYS A 26 3.78 -7.67 1.14
CA CYS A 26 2.95 -8.83 0.91
C CYS A 26 3.80 -10.07 0.70
N LYS A 27 3.26 -11.21 1.09
CA LYS A 27 3.93 -12.47 0.89
C LYS A 27 4.07 -12.75 -0.59
N ALA A 28 5.21 -13.30 -0.98
CA ALA A 28 5.46 -13.65 -2.37
C ALA A 28 4.89 -15.03 -2.66
N TYR A 29 3.99 -15.11 -3.62
CA TYR A 29 3.46 -16.38 -4.09
C TYR A 29 3.77 -16.53 -5.56
N PRO A 30 3.89 -17.76 -6.06
CA PRO A 30 3.94 -17.96 -7.51
C PRO A 30 2.70 -17.38 -8.15
N LYS A 31 2.86 -16.79 -9.33
CA LYS A 31 1.72 -16.15 -10.01
C LYS A 31 0.55 -17.10 -10.21
N ALA A 32 0.81 -18.37 -10.39
CA ALA A 32 -0.26 -19.34 -10.59
C ALA A 32 -1.16 -19.45 -9.36
N GLU A 33 -0.68 -19.03 -8.19
CA GLU A 33 -1.48 -19.11 -6.97
C GLU A 33 -2.21 -17.81 -6.67
N TRP A 34 -1.99 -16.77 -7.44
CA TRP A 34 -2.67 -15.51 -7.23
C TRP A 34 -4.14 -15.64 -7.60
N MET A 35 -4.98 -14.96 -6.84
CA MET A 35 -6.37 -14.82 -7.24
C MET A 35 -6.41 -14.06 -8.55
N SER A 36 -7.32 -14.44 -9.47
CA SER A 36 -7.39 -13.72 -10.73
C SER A 36 -7.83 -12.29 -10.48
N GLU A 37 -7.43 -11.37 -11.35
CA GLU A 37 -7.84 -9.99 -11.18
C GLU A 37 -9.34 -9.83 -11.21
N ALA A 38 -10.01 -10.58 -12.08
CA ALA A 38 -11.47 -10.49 -12.16
C ALA A 38 -12.12 -10.91 -10.85
N ASP A 39 -11.64 -12.00 -10.26
CA ASP A 39 -12.19 -12.45 -8.99
C ASP A 39 -11.86 -11.49 -7.87
N ALA A 40 -10.64 -10.95 -7.88
CA ALA A 40 -10.22 -10.01 -6.85
C ALA A 40 -11.08 -8.75 -6.91
N LYS A 41 -11.29 -8.22 -8.10
CA LYS A 41 -12.13 -7.02 -8.25
C LYS A 41 -13.55 -7.28 -7.81
N ALA A 42 -14.11 -8.42 -8.20
CA ALA A 42 -15.48 -8.75 -7.83
C ALA A 42 -15.63 -8.83 -6.31
N LYS A 43 -14.65 -9.42 -5.65
CA LYS A 43 -14.70 -9.56 -4.21
C LYS A 43 -14.59 -8.20 -3.52
N ILE A 44 -13.71 -7.35 -4.00
CA ILE A 44 -13.54 -6.02 -3.42
C ILE A 44 -14.81 -5.19 -3.61
N LEU A 45 -15.41 -5.26 -4.78
CA LEU A 45 -16.66 -4.54 -5.04
C LEU A 45 -17.78 -5.07 -4.15
N ALA A 46 -17.82 -6.38 -3.93
CA ALA A 46 -18.85 -6.97 -3.07
C ALA A 46 -18.72 -6.50 -1.63
N GLU A 47 -17.52 -6.10 -1.22
CA GLU A 47 -17.31 -5.59 0.13
C GLU A 47 -17.70 -4.12 0.28
N GLY A 48 -18.15 -3.50 -0.79
CA GLY A 48 -18.67 -2.14 -0.71
C GLY A 48 -17.73 -1.06 -1.19
N TYR A 49 -16.57 -1.41 -1.69
CA TYR A 49 -15.64 -0.42 -2.22
C TYR A 49 -15.96 -0.12 -3.68
N THR A 50 -15.59 1.07 -4.12
CA THR A 50 -15.49 1.33 -5.56
C THR A 50 -14.01 1.29 -5.91
N ILE A 51 -13.72 0.92 -7.13
CA ILE A 51 -12.34 0.80 -7.58
C ILE A 51 -12.10 1.81 -8.70
N ASN A 52 -11.20 2.76 -8.46
CA ASN A 52 -10.79 3.71 -9.48
C ASN A 52 -9.57 3.19 -10.23
N LYS A 53 -8.72 2.46 -9.54
CA LYS A 53 -7.51 1.92 -10.12
C LYS A 53 -7.16 0.63 -9.43
N PHE A 54 -6.79 -0.37 -10.20
CA PHE A 54 -6.38 -1.67 -9.69
C PHE A 54 -5.08 -2.02 -10.38
N HIS A 55 -4.06 -2.38 -9.61
CA HIS A 55 -2.80 -2.79 -10.22
C HIS A 55 -2.00 -3.67 -9.26
N VAL A 56 -0.91 -4.18 -9.77
CA VAL A 56 0.02 -4.98 -8.98
C VAL A 56 1.11 -4.06 -8.44
N SER A 57 1.39 -4.17 -7.16
CA SER A 57 2.46 -3.42 -6.53
C SER A 57 3.32 -4.40 -5.76
N GLY A 58 4.50 -4.72 -6.28
CA GLY A 58 5.35 -5.73 -5.69
C GLY A 58 4.65 -7.07 -5.68
N ASN A 59 4.44 -7.62 -4.51
CA ASN A 59 3.74 -8.90 -4.37
C ASN A 59 2.30 -8.71 -3.93
N CYS A 60 1.77 -7.50 -4.06
CA CYS A 60 0.43 -7.15 -3.61
C CYS A 60 -0.47 -6.81 -4.78
N TYR A 61 -1.77 -7.01 -4.60
CA TYR A 61 -2.74 -6.27 -5.40
C TYR A 61 -3.01 -4.97 -4.64
N GLU A 62 -3.13 -3.89 -5.38
CA GLU A 62 -3.37 -2.59 -4.77
C GLU A 62 -4.53 -1.90 -5.47
N ILE A 63 -5.41 -1.27 -4.69
CA ILE A 63 -6.46 -0.45 -5.26
C ILE A 63 -6.36 0.97 -4.75
N TYR A 64 -6.82 1.89 -5.60
CA TYR A 64 -7.21 3.22 -5.21
C TYR A 64 -8.70 3.30 -5.49
N GLY A 65 -9.47 3.74 -4.52
CA GLY A 65 -10.91 3.81 -4.71
C GLY A 65 -11.57 4.52 -3.55
N LYS A 66 -12.80 4.14 -3.25
CA LYS A 66 -13.56 4.74 -2.15
C LYS A 66 -14.22 3.64 -1.33
N ASN A 67 -14.39 3.91 -0.05
CA ASN A 67 -15.13 3.01 0.82
C ASN A 67 -16.61 3.34 0.78
N LYS A 68 -17.41 2.66 1.61
CA LYS A 68 -18.85 2.85 1.62
C LYS A 68 -19.26 4.27 1.99
N GLU A 69 -18.45 4.93 2.79
CA GLU A 69 -18.72 6.31 3.19
C GLU A 69 -18.27 7.34 2.15
N GLY A 70 -17.76 6.88 1.03
CA GLY A 70 -17.29 7.78 -0.02
C GLY A 70 -15.91 8.35 0.21
N LYS A 71 -15.18 7.83 1.19
CA LYS A 71 -13.83 8.33 1.47
C LYS A 71 -12.84 7.61 0.60
N LYS A 72 -11.84 8.33 0.15
CA LYS A 72 -10.78 7.76 -0.68
C LYS A 72 -9.95 6.78 0.14
N VAL A 73 -9.64 5.66 -0.47
CA VAL A 73 -8.83 4.63 0.18
C VAL A 73 -7.74 4.17 -0.76
N GLU A 74 -6.64 3.72 -0.15
CA GLU A 74 -5.59 3.02 -0.83
C GLU A 74 -5.36 1.75 -0.04
N ILE A 75 -5.53 0.59 -0.66
CA ILE A 75 -5.47 -0.68 0.05
C ILE A 75 -4.60 -1.65 -0.71
N TYR A 76 -3.71 -2.31 0.02
CA TYR A 76 -2.85 -3.37 -0.49
C TYR A 76 -3.36 -4.69 0.04
N TYR A 77 -3.48 -5.66 -0.85
CA TYR A 77 -4.03 -6.97 -0.51
C TYR A 77 -3.02 -8.08 -0.78
N ASP A 78 -3.08 -9.11 0.04
CA ASP A 78 -2.41 -10.37 -0.24
C ASP A 78 -2.93 -10.90 -1.56
N ALA A 79 -2.05 -11.24 -2.48
CA ALA A 79 -2.47 -11.60 -3.83
C ALA A 79 -3.19 -12.93 -3.91
N LYS A 80 -2.97 -13.80 -2.95
CA LYS A 80 -3.61 -15.11 -2.96
C LYS A 80 -4.91 -15.11 -2.18
N THR A 81 -4.92 -14.54 -0.99
CA THR A 81 -6.07 -14.61 -0.09
C THR A 81 -6.95 -13.38 -0.15
N LEU A 82 -6.42 -12.30 -0.67
CA LEU A 82 -7.06 -11.00 -0.73
C LEU A 82 -7.33 -10.42 0.66
N GLU A 83 -6.53 -10.81 1.63
CA GLU A 83 -6.60 -10.16 2.94
C GLU A 83 -5.90 -8.81 2.85
N PRO A 84 -6.49 -7.75 3.43
CA PRO A 84 -5.81 -6.46 3.44
C PRO A 84 -4.53 -6.55 4.26
N VAL A 85 -3.44 -6.08 3.68
CA VAL A 85 -2.16 -6.02 4.36
C VAL A 85 -1.90 -4.63 4.87
N LYS A 86 -2.33 -3.63 4.11
CA LYS A 86 -2.17 -2.24 4.50
C LYS A 86 -3.33 -1.46 3.92
N SER A 87 -3.88 -0.58 4.71
CA SER A 87 -5.04 0.19 4.29
C SER A 87 -4.91 1.61 4.80
N GLU A 88 -5.10 2.58 3.91
CA GLU A 88 -5.10 3.98 4.29
C GLU A 88 -6.39 4.62 3.83
N VAL A 89 -7.01 5.36 4.72
CA VAL A 89 -8.26 6.06 4.44
C VAL A 89 -7.99 7.54 4.56
N GLU A 90 -8.32 8.26 3.52
CA GLU A 90 -8.14 9.70 3.51
C GLU A 90 -9.25 10.35 4.31
N LYS A 91 -8.91 11.35 5.07
CA LYS A 91 -9.90 12.02 5.91
C LYS A 91 -10.70 13.12 5.17
#